data_771d53a67c73f01a84424da64548a880
#
_entry.id   771d53a67c73f01a84424da64548a880
#
_cell.length_a   1.000
_cell.length_b   1.000
_cell.length_c   1.000
_cell.angle_alpha   90.00
_cell.angle_beta   90.00
_cell.angle_gamma   90.00
#
_symmetry.space_group_name_H-M   'P 1'
#
loop_
_entity.id
_entity.type
_entity.pdbx_description
1 polymer ?
#
loop_
_entity_poly.entity_id
_entity_poly.type
_entity_poly.pdbx_seq_one_letter_code
_entity_poly.pdbx_strand_id
1 'polypeptide(L)'
;MGVKKGIEEGVDFILAVGGGKHYRCGESIAHGTANPGVSLWDIWTKKESLTKTLKVGAVLTISAAGSETSDSAVLTNEAIGKKLGLGTELNRPVFAIMNPELTYTLPKYQIGCGIADIMMHTLERYFIPDQKNRMTDEIAEGLLRTVIDSGRMAMKRSDDYDA
;
A
#
# COMPACT_ATOMS: atom_id res chain seq x y z
N MET A 1 15.23 12.62 -5.22
CA MET A 1 14.93 13.91 -4.58
C MET A 1 14.60 13.71 -3.10
N GLY A 2 13.58 12.95 -2.70
CA GLY A 2 13.18 12.77 -1.29
C GLY A 2 14.27 12.19 -0.37
N VAL A 3 14.98 11.15 -0.80
CA VAL A 3 16.08 10.54 -0.02
C VAL A 3 17.18 11.58 0.29
N LYS A 4 17.61 12.34 -0.73
CA LYS A 4 18.66 13.38 -0.54
C LYS A 4 18.22 14.38 0.52
N LYS A 5 16.99 14.90 0.41
CA LYS A 5 16.45 15.85 1.38
C LYS A 5 16.32 15.22 2.78
N GLY A 6 15.87 13.97 2.87
CA GLY A 6 15.80 13.25 4.16
C GLY A 6 17.13 13.14 4.88
N ILE A 7 18.22 12.90 4.13
CA ILE A 7 19.56 12.84 4.69
C ILE A 7 20.05 14.24 5.11
N GLU A 8 19.87 15.25 4.24
CA GLU A 8 20.30 16.64 4.49
C GLU A 8 19.62 17.26 5.72
N GLU A 9 18.34 16.97 5.93
CA GLU A 9 17.54 17.50 7.04
C GLU A 9 17.57 16.63 8.31
N GLY A 10 18.25 15.48 8.27
CA GLY A 10 18.34 14.56 9.41
C GLY A 10 16.98 13.98 9.82
N VAL A 11 16.13 13.65 8.84
CA VAL A 11 14.77 13.12 9.07
C VAL A 11 14.87 11.74 9.74
N ASP A 12 14.09 11.54 10.80
CA ASP A 12 14.02 10.30 11.59
C ASP A 12 12.70 9.53 11.45
N PHE A 13 11.69 10.17 10.84
CA PHE A 13 10.34 9.60 10.64
C PHE A 13 9.75 10.06 9.31
N ILE A 14 9.01 9.17 8.63
CA ILE A 14 8.28 9.48 7.39
C ILE A 14 6.78 9.33 7.65
N LEU A 15 6.01 10.37 7.39
CA LEU A 15 4.54 10.30 7.34
C LEU A 15 4.10 10.29 5.88
N ALA A 16 3.61 9.14 5.43
CA ALA A 16 3.09 8.96 4.08
C ALA A 16 1.58 9.23 4.05
N VAL A 17 1.16 10.29 3.39
CA VAL A 17 -0.26 10.68 3.25
C VAL A 17 -0.70 10.45 1.81
N GLY A 18 -1.70 9.59 1.60
CA GLY A 18 -2.21 9.30 0.26
C GLY A 18 -2.64 7.86 0.06
N GLY A 19 -2.71 7.42 -1.19
CA GLY A 19 -2.95 6.02 -1.57
C GLY A 19 -1.65 5.23 -1.67
N GLY A 20 -1.75 3.96 -2.07
CA GLY A 20 -0.63 3.02 -2.10
C GLY A 20 0.63 3.51 -2.83
N LYS A 21 0.49 4.32 -3.89
CA LYS A 21 1.64 4.91 -4.59
C LYS A 21 2.43 5.88 -3.70
N HIS A 22 1.76 6.73 -2.94
CA HIS A 22 2.40 7.69 -2.04
C HIS A 22 3.06 6.98 -0.87
N TYR A 23 2.40 5.96 -0.33
CA TYR A 23 2.96 5.12 0.72
C TYR A 23 4.27 4.45 0.26
N ARG A 24 4.27 3.81 -0.91
CA ARG A 24 5.47 3.19 -1.50
C ARG A 24 6.62 4.17 -1.75
N CYS A 25 6.30 5.42 -2.09
CA CYS A 25 7.32 6.49 -2.15
C CYS A 25 7.89 6.78 -0.77
N GLY A 26 7.05 6.84 0.27
CA GLY A 26 7.47 7.01 1.67
C GLY A 26 8.42 5.93 2.15
N GLU A 27 8.09 4.66 1.90
CA GLU A 27 8.95 3.51 2.20
C GLU A 27 10.33 3.62 1.51
N SER A 28 10.32 3.92 0.21
CA SER A 28 11.55 4.06 -0.56
C SER A 28 12.43 5.20 -0.02
N ILE A 29 11.82 6.32 0.40
CA ILE A 29 12.52 7.44 1.03
C ILE A 29 13.09 7.00 2.39
N ALA A 30 12.30 6.30 3.20
CA ALA A 30 12.72 5.80 4.51
C ALA A 30 13.93 4.86 4.40
N HIS A 31 13.89 3.92 3.43
CA HIS A 31 14.99 3.00 3.17
C HIS A 31 16.27 3.72 2.71
N GLY A 32 16.14 4.62 1.73
CA GLY A 32 17.28 5.36 1.20
C GLY A 32 17.88 6.32 2.22
N THR A 33 17.07 6.98 3.04
CA THR A 33 17.53 7.89 4.10
C THR A 33 18.27 7.14 5.20
N ALA A 34 17.78 5.96 5.58
CA ALA A 34 18.45 5.12 6.60
C ALA A 34 19.75 4.46 6.08
N ASN A 35 19.94 4.35 4.76
CA ASN A 35 21.11 3.68 4.14
C ASN A 35 21.82 4.63 3.16
N PRO A 36 22.48 5.70 3.65
CA PRO A 36 23.19 6.64 2.78
C PRO A 36 24.25 5.93 1.94
N GLY A 37 24.32 6.28 0.66
CA GLY A 37 25.30 5.72 -0.28
C GLY A 37 24.91 4.38 -0.90
N VAL A 38 23.83 3.74 -0.44
CA VAL A 38 23.32 2.49 -1.04
C VAL A 38 22.27 2.82 -2.08
N SER A 39 22.35 2.20 -3.25
CA SER A 39 21.35 2.33 -4.30
C SER A 39 20.06 1.60 -3.90
N LEU A 40 18.92 2.30 -3.92
CA LEU A 40 17.62 1.65 -3.71
C LEU A 40 17.38 0.51 -4.70
N TRP A 41 17.81 0.68 -5.96
CA TRP A 41 17.66 -0.37 -6.96
C TRP A 41 18.46 -1.63 -6.63
N ASP A 42 19.63 -1.49 -6.03
CA ASP A 42 20.45 -2.64 -5.63
C ASP A 42 19.80 -3.40 -4.44
N ILE A 43 19.11 -2.70 -3.55
CA ILE A 43 18.26 -3.32 -2.52
C ILE A 43 17.11 -4.12 -3.17
N TRP A 44 16.37 -3.52 -4.12
CA TRP A 44 15.26 -4.19 -4.79
C TRP A 44 15.68 -5.36 -5.68
N THR A 45 16.91 -5.31 -6.23
CA THR A 45 17.50 -6.42 -6.99
C THR A 45 18.22 -7.45 -6.12
N LYS A 46 18.18 -7.30 -4.79
CA LYS A 46 18.83 -8.18 -3.82
C LYS A 46 20.36 -8.27 -3.96
N LYS A 47 20.98 -7.27 -4.55
CA LYS A 47 22.44 -7.11 -4.58
C LYS A 47 22.94 -6.59 -3.22
N GLU A 48 22.13 -5.74 -2.59
CA GLU A 48 22.35 -5.22 -1.24
C GLU A 48 21.20 -5.62 -0.33
N SER A 49 21.51 -5.89 0.94
CA SER A 49 20.53 -6.27 1.94
C SER A 49 19.95 -5.05 2.65
N LEU A 50 18.62 -4.96 2.75
CA LEU A 50 17.96 -3.96 3.58
C LEU A 50 17.97 -4.42 5.03
N THR A 51 18.81 -3.81 5.86
CA THR A 51 18.96 -4.17 7.29
C THR A 51 18.32 -3.18 8.24
N LYS A 52 18.06 -1.95 7.78
CA LYS A 52 17.44 -0.87 8.56
C LYS A 52 16.60 0.06 7.70
N THR A 53 15.65 0.73 8.33
CA THR A 53 14.81 1.75 7.71
C THR A 53 14.41 2.81 8.74
N LEU A 54 13.96 3.98 8.30
CA LEU A 54 13.23 4.89 9.17
C LEU A 54 11.83 4.34 9.42
N LYS A 55 11.24 4.72 10.54
CA LYS A 55 9.82 4.41 10.80
C LYS A 55 8.92 5.17 9.85
N VAL A 56 7.88 4.49 9.35
CA VAL A 56 6.88 5.08 8.44
C VAL A 56 5.51 4.98 9.10
N GLY A 57 4.78 6.09 9.14
CA GLY A 57 3.35 6.13 9.44
C GLY A 57 2.55 6.33 8.16
N ALA A 58 1.34 5.80 8.10
CA ALA A 58 0.44 5.94 6.96
C ALA A 58 -0.82 6.72 7.32
N VAL A 59 -1.25 7.63 6.44
CA VAL A 59 -2.57 8.26 6.46
C VAL A 59 -3.24 7.96 5.13
N LEU A 60 -4.26 7.10 5.15
CA LEU A 60 -4.90 6.60 3.96
C LEU A 60 -5.91 7.60 3.40
N THR A 61 -5.87 7.85 2.10
CA THR A 61 -6.84 8.70 1.38
C THR A 61 -7.58 7.95 0.27
N ILE A 62 -7.33 6.66 0.11
CA ILE A 62 -8.07 5.76 -0.79
C ILE A 62 -7.93 4.32 -0.28
N SER A 63 -9.04 3.61 -0.17
CA SER A 63 -9.07 2.19 0.14
C SER A 63 -8.90 1.38 -1.15
N ALA A 64 -7.90 0.51 -1.21
CA ALA A 64 -7.62 -0.36 -2.35
C ALA A 64 -6.74 -1.56 -1.94
N ALA A 65 -5.43 -1.49 -2.17
CA ALA A 65 -4.48 -2.60 -2.05
C ALA A 65 -4.03 -2.97 -0.62
N GLY A 66 -4.52 -2.30 0.44
CA GLY A 66 -4.09 -2.58 1.82
C GLY A 66 -2.62 -2.25 2.11
N SER A 67 -2.07 -1.24 1.41
CA SER A 67 -0.64 -0.87 1.54
C SER A 67 -0.26 -0.42 2.95
N GLU A 68 -1.22 0.10 3.71
CA GLU A 68 -1.07 0.58 5.08
C GLU A 68 -0.83 -0.52 6.11
N THR A 69 -0.96 -1.79 5.70
CA THR A 69 -0.66 -2.96 6.54
C THR A 69 0.30 -3.94 5.86
N SER A 70 0.71 -3.63 4.63
CA SER A 70 1.51 -4.52 3.79
C SER A 70 2.99 -4.52 4.18
N ASP A 71 3.64 -5.65 3.98
CA ASP A 71 5.09 -5.82 4.02
C ASP A 71 5.75 -5.66 2.63
N SER A 72 4.97 -5.28 1.62
CA SER A 72 5.42 -5.24 0.23
C SER A 72 5.56 -3.81 -0.30
N ALA A 73 6.77 -3.41 -0.62
CA ALA A 73 7.09 -2.18 -1.34
C ALA A 73 7.40 -2.47 -2.82
N VAL A 74 7.03 -1.54 -3.68
CA VAL A 74 7.28 -1.67 -5.14
C VAL A 74 8.03 -0.46 -5.65
N LEU A 75 9.13 -0.68 -6.36
CA LEU A 75 9.93 0.35 -7.00
C LEU A 75 9.94 0.16 -8.52
N THR A 76 9.72 1.26 -9.25
CA THR A 76 9.85 1.29 -10.70
C THR A 76 11.15 1.99 -11.08
N ASN A 77 11.97 1.33 -11.87
CA ASN A 77 13.14 1.95 -12.51
C ASN A 77 12.77 2.30 -13.95
N GLU A 78 12.46 3.58 -14.16
CA GLU A 78 12.00 4.09 -15.45
C GLU A 78 13.09 4.01 -16.53
N ALA A 79 14.37 4.11 -16.15
CA ALA A 79 15.49 4.07 -17.08
C ALA A 79 15.60 2.71 -17.81
N ILE A 80 15.15 1.64 -17.19
CA ILE A 80 15.20 0.28 -17.77
C ILE A 80 13.81 -0.36 -17.89
N GLY A 81 12.74 0.39 -17.60
CA GLY A 81 11.35 -0.06 -17.73
C GLY A 81 10.98 -1.23 -16.81
N LYS A 82 11.68 -1.43 -15.67
CA LYS A 82 11.43 -2.54 -14.75
C LYS A 82 10.73 -2.08 -13.47
N LYS A 83 9.77 -2.89 -13.02
CA LYS A 83 9.05 -2.73 -11.75
C LYS A 83 9.27 -3.99 -10.90
N LEU A 84 9.79 -3.82 -9.69
CA LEU A 84 10.10 -4.92 -8.78
C LEU A 84 9.44 -4.72 -7.43
N GLY A 85 9.02 -5.83 -6.81
CA GLY A 85 8.54 -5.88 -5.43
C GLY A 85 9.66 -6.27 -4.46
N LEU A 86 9.60 -5.71 -3.26
CA LEU A 86 10.44 -6.08 -2.13
C LEU A 86 9.54 -6.37 -0.93
N GLY A 87 9.47 -7.64 -0.50
CA GLY A 87 8.76 -8.07 0.70
C GLY A 87 9.71 -8.11 1.89
N THR A 88 9.40 -7.37 2.95
CA THR A 88 10.13 -7.38 4.21
C THR A 88 9.30 -6.74 5.32
N GLU A 89 9.43 -7.24 6.54
CA GLU A 89 8.77 -6.64 7.72
C GLU A 89 9.17 -5.16 7.96
N LEU A 90 10.31 -4.72 7.42
CA LEU A 90 10.74 -3.32 7.47
C LEU A 90 9.87 -2.36 6.65
N ASN A 91 9.04 -2.89 5.74
CA ASN A 91 8.07 -2.09 4.98
C ASN A 91 6.81 -1.77 5.80
N ARG A 92 6.50 -2.53 6.86
CA ARG A 92 5.24 -2.31 7.59
C ARG A 92 5.25 -0.96 8.29
N PRO A 93 4.15 -0.18 8.15
CA PRO A 93 4.03 1.07 8.90
C PRO A 93 3.89 0.80 10.39
N VAL A 94 4.37 1.71 11.20
CA VAL A 94 4.25 1.64 12.67
C VAL A 94 2.85 2.00 13.15
N PHE A 95 2.08 2.72 12.34
CA PHE A 95 0.65 2.97 12.49
C PHE A 95 0.02 3.32 11.16
N ALA A 96 -1.30 3.16 11.06
CA ALA A 96 -2.11 3.63 9.95
C ALA A 96 -3.34 4.40 10.45
N ILE A 97 -3.59 5.58 9.88
CA ILE A 97 -4.81 6.35 10.09
C ILE A 97 -5.71 6.10 8.89
N MET A 98 -6.84 5.46 9.14
CA MET A 98 -7.85 5.10 8.15
C MET A 98 -9.16 5.82 8.48
N ASN A 99 -9.19 7.14 8.25
CA ASN A 99 -10.41 7.94 8.42
C ASN A 99 -11.17 7.99 7.09
N PRO A 100 -12.39 7.43 7.00
CA PRO A 100 -13.20 7.44 5.77
C PRO A 100 -13.43 8.84 5.20
N GLU A 101 -13.55 9.86 6.03
CA GLU A 101 -13.76 11.25 5.59
C GLU A 101 -12.66 11.77 4.66
N LEU A 102 -11.43 11.22 4.78
CA LEU A 102 -10.31 11.59 3.89
C LEU A 102 -10.49 11.06 2.47
N THR A 103 -11.47 10.19 2.25
CA THR A 103 -11.78 9.62 0.93
C THR A 103 -12.94 10.34 0.22
N TYR A 104 -13.69 11.23 0.87
CA TYR A 104 -14.91 11.85 0.35
C TYR A 104 -14.70 12.68 -0.91
N THR A 105 -13.51 13.21 -1.10
CA THR A 105 -13.16 14.02 -2.29
C THR A 105 -12.70 13.18 -3.48
N LEU A 106 -12.69 11.85 -3.37
CA LEU A 106 -12.28 10.98 -4.47
C LEU A 106 -13.30 11.05 -5.62
N PRO A 107 -12.82 11.16 -6.87
CA PRO A 107 -13.69 10.98 -8.03
C PRO A 107 -14.31 9.58 -8.04
N LYS A 108 -15.56 9.46 -8.50
CA LYS A 108 -16.27 8.16 -8.58
C LYS A 108 -15.47 7.07 -9.30
N TYR A 109 -14.74 7.44 -10.34
CA TYR A 109 -13.86 6.50 -11.05
C TYR A 109 -12.80 5.90 -10.12
N GLN A 110 -12.18 6.70 -9.26
CA GLN A 110 -11.17 6.22 -8.30
C GLN A 110 -11.79 5.34 -7.21
N ILE A 111 -12.99 5.67 -6.75
CA ILE A 111 -13.75 4.81 -5.82
C ILE A 111 -14.01 3.45 -6.47
N GLY A 112 -14.51 3.43 -7.71
CA GLY A 112 -14.74 2.20 -8.46
C GLY A 112 -13.46 1.38 -8.68
N CYS A 113 -12.33 2.03 -8.97
CA CYS A 113 -11.02 1.38 -9.05
C CYS A 113 -10.60 0.75 -7.72
N GLY A 114 -10.79 1.46 -6.59
CA GLY A 114 -10.48 0.94 -5.25
C GLY A 114 -11.32 -0.30 -4.92
N ILE A 115 -12.63 -0.24 -5.14
CA ILE A 115 -13.55 -1.37 -4.94
C ILE A 115 -13.10 -2.59 -5.76
N ALA A 116 -12.81 -2.38 -7.06
CA ALA A 116 -12.35 -3.45 -7.94
C ALA A 116 -11.02 -4.05 -7.46
N ASP A 117 -10.09 -3.22 -7.01
CA ASP A 117 -8.77 -3.65 -6.51
C ASP A 117 -8.90 -4.50 -5.23
N ILE A 118 -9.73 -4.10 -4.27
CA ILE A 118 -10.05 -4.89 -3.06
C ILE A 118 -10.61 -6.26 -3.45
N MET A 119 -11.58 -6.27 -4.38
CA MET A 119 -12.19 -7.52 -4.84
C MET A 119 -11.17 -8.42 -5.53
N MET A 120 -10.32 -7.87 -6.40
CA MET A 120 -9.31 -8.63 -7.13
C MET A 120 -8.27 -9.25 -6.19
N HIS A 121 -7.80 -8.52 -5.18
CA HIS A 121 -6.90 -9.07 -4.17
C HIS A 121 -7.52 -10.21 -3.36
N THR A 122 -8.82 -10.16 -3.12
CA THR A 122 -9.56 -11.24 -2.44
C THR A 122 -9.74 -12.44 -3.37
N LEU A 123 -10.18 -12.22 -4.61
CA LEU A 123 -10.42 -13.26 -5.60
C LEU A 123 -9.13 -14.00 -6.01
N GLU A 124 -8.01 -13.29 -6.12
CA GLU A 124 -6.70 -13.89 -6.40
C GLU A 124 -6.33 -14.98 -5.38
N ARG A 125 -6.65 -14.76 -4.10
CA ARG A 125 -6.41 -15.74 -3.03
C ARG A 125 -7.51 -16.81 -2.96
N TYR A 126 -8.74 -16.47 -3.30
CA TYR A 126 -9.88 -17.38 -3.29
C TYR A 126 -9.77 -18.47 -4.36
N PHE A 127 -9.32 -18.11 -5.58
CA PHE A 127 -9.20 -19.03 -6.71
C PHE A 127 -7.87 -19.79 -6.78
N ILE A 128 -7.18 -19.99 -5.65
CA ILE A 128 -5.95 -20.81 -5.64
C ILE A 128 -6.35 -22.28 -5.85
N PRO A 129 -5.86 -22.97 -6.90
CA PRO A 129 -6.11 -24.39 -7.10
C PRO A 129 -5.56 -25.22 -5.94
N ASP A 130 -6.21 -26.33 -5.66
CA ASP A 130 -5.72 -27.39 -4.74
C ASP A 130 -5.65 -27.04 -3.24
N GLN A 131 -6.15 -25.90 -2.81
CA GLN A 131 -6.28 -25.59 -1.37
C GLN A 131 -7.74 -25.60 -0.95
N LYS A 132 -8.13 -26.60 -0.16
CA LYS A 132 -9.45 -26.63 0.51
C LYS A 132 -9.30 -26.02 1.90
N ASN A 133 -9.56 -24.76 2.05
CA ASN A 133 -9.57 -24.07 3.34
C ASN A 133 -10.91 -23.35 3.54
N ARG A 134 -11.90 -24.12 4.01
CA ARG A 134 -13.26 -23.63 4.19
C ARG A 134 -13.34 -22.34 5.00
N MET A 135 -12.53 -22.19 6.04
CA MET A 135 -12.55 -20.98 6.87
C MET A 135 -12.10 -19.76 6.06
N THR A 136 -11.04 -19.89 5.29
CA THR A 136 -10.53 -18.80 4.43
C THR A 136 -11.55 -18.45 3.34
N ASP A 137 -12.21 -19.45 2.76
CA ASP A 137 -13.22 -19.26 1.73
C ASP A 137 -14.43 -18.50 2.28
N GLU A 138 -14.96 -18.89 3.44
CA GLU A 138 -16.08 -18.19 4.11
C GLU A 138 -15.74 -16.74 4.46
N ILE A 139 -14.50 -16.47 4.90
CA ILE A 139 -14.01 -15.10 5.16
C ILE A 139 -13.95 -14.30 3.86
N ALA A 140 -13.38 -14.87 2.80
CA ALA A 140 -13.26 -14.22 1.50
C ALA A 140 -14.63 -13.90 0.90
N GLU A 141 -15.58 -14.83 0.95
CA GLU A 141 -16.95 -14.61 0.48
C GLU A 141 -17.69 -13.56 1.31
N GLY A 142 -17.53 -13.56 2.63
CA GLY A 142 -18.08 -12.54 3.52
C GLY A 142 -17.54 -11.17 3.18
N LEU A 143 -16.23 -11.05 2.98
CA LEU A 143 -15.57 -9.82 2.56
C LEU A 143 -16.08 -9.33 1.21
N LEU A 144 -16.17 -10.21 0.20
CA LEU A 144 -16.67 -9.85 -1.13
C LEU A 144 -18.10 -9.34 -1.09
N ARG A 145 -18.99 -10.00 -0.33
CA ARG A 145 -20.39 -9.53 -0.14
C ARG A 145 -20.41 -8.12 0.45
N THR A 146 -19.65 -7.88 1.51
CA THR A 146 -19.56 -6.57 2.15
C THR A 146 -19.02 -5.51 1.19
N VAL A 147 -17.93 -5.80 0.48
CA VAL A 147 -17.32 -4.85 -0.48
C VAL A 147 -18.28 -4.52 -1.62
N ILE A 148 -19.08 -5.48 -2.11
CA ILE A 148 -20.08 -5.24 -3.15
C ILE A 148 -21.18 -4.30 -2.63
N ASP A 149 -21.69 -4.53 -1.43
CA ASP A 149 -22.79 -3.74 -0.89
C ASP A 149 -22.32 -2.33 -0.49
N SER A 150 -21.24 -2.20 0.25
CA SER A 150 -20.62 -0.91 0.59
C SER A 150 -20.17 -0.15 -0.67
N GLY A 151 -19.60 -0.86 -1.64
CA GLY A 151 -19.20 -0.25 -2.90
C GLY A 151 -20.36 0.34 -3.70
N ARG A 152 -21.52 -0.32 -3.70
CA ARG A 152 -22.74 0.23 -4.32
C ARG A 152 -23.23 1.50 -3.61
N MET A 153 -23.09 1.57 -2.28
CA MET A 153 -23.42 2.76 -1.51
C MET A 153 -22.44 3.90 -1.80
N ALA A 154 -21.13 3.65 -1.71
CA ALA A 154 -20.08 4.63 -2.00
C ALA A 154 -20.16 5.19 -3.43
N MET A 155 -20.53 4.37 -4.42
CA MET A 155 -20.73 4.81 -5.81
C MET A 155 -21.97 5.72 -5.97
N LYS A 156 -22.96 5.63 -5.09
CA LYS A 156 -24.12 6.54 -5.07
C LYS A 156 -23.80 7.82 -4.32
N ARG A 157 -23.20 7.70 -3.14
CA ARG A 157 -22.84 8.77 -2.22
C ARG A 157 -21.41 8.54 -1.72
N SER A 158 -20.45 9.31 -2.25
CA SER A 158 -19.04 9.19 -1.89
C SER A 158 -18.72 9.72 -0.47
N ASP A 159 -19.66 10.42 0.14
CA ASP A 159 -19.61 10.98 1.50
C ASP A 159 -20.38 10.18 2.53
N ASP A 160 -20.74 8.95 2.22
CA ASP A 160 -21.42 8.03 3.14
C ASP A 160 -20.39 7.36 4.05
N TYR A 161 -20.42 7.69 5.34
CA TYR A 161 -19.45 7.18 6.32
C TYR A 161 -19.56 5.68 6.54
N ASP A 162 -20.75 5.11 6.37
CA ASP A 162 -21.03 3.69 6.61
C ASP A 162 -20.78 2.81 5.37
N ALA A 163 -20.42 3.43 4.23
CA ALA A 163 -20.11 2.74 2.98
C ALA A 163 -18.63 2.29 2.89
#